data_0adcaf4565dd0e4ee0ad35d6bd8a3bb8
#
_entry.id   0adcaf4565dd0e4ee0ad35d6bd8a3bb8
#
_cell.length_a   1.000
_cell.length_b   1.000
_cell.length_c   1.000
_cell.angle_alpha   90.00
_cell.angle_beta   90.00
_cell.angle_gamma   90.00
#
_symmetry.space_group_name_H-M   'P 1'
#
loop_
_entity.id
_entity.type
_entity.pdbx_description
1 polymer ?
#
loop_
_entity_poly.entity_id
_entity_poly.type
_entity_poly.pdbx_seq_one_letter_code
_entity_poly.pdbx_strand_id
1 'polypeptide(L)'
;MPAKYTLRYLPIAQDDLISIFDFIAQDSPSRALSFVDKLDERIGRLEQNSLLGRIPRHPRLREYGYRVLIIEAYLVFYVVRGQDIEIHRVVHGSRNLDHLL
;
A
#
# COMPACT_ATOMS: atom_id res chain seq x y z
N MET A 1 17.40 10.69 -10.73
CA MET A 1 16.53 11.83 -10.46
C MET A 1 16.11 11.83 -9.01
N PRO A 2 16.12 12.97 -8.34
CA PRO A 2 15.62 13.01 -6.97
C PRO A 2 14.12 12.69 -6.95
N ALA A 3 13.67 12.08 -5.88
CA ALA A 3 12.26 11.79 -5.69
C ALA A 3 11.49 13.09 -5.52
N LYS A 4 10.27 13.14 -6.09
CA LYS A 4 9.40 14.32 -5.96
C LYS A 4 8.70 14.35 -4.61
N TYR A 5 8.50 13.17 -4.00
CA TYR A 5 7.73 13.01 -2.76
C TYR A 5 8.53 12.18 -1.78
N THR A 6 8.26 12.40 -0.49
CA THR A 6 8.79 11.57 0.58
C THR A 6 7.72 10.55 0.96
N LEU A 7 8.08 9.28 0.93
CA LEU A 7 7.14 8.19 1.20
C LEU A 7 7.45 7.59 2.56
N ARG A 8 6.41 7.35 3.34
CA ARG A 8 6.56 6.62 4.60
C ARG A 8 5.36 5.71 4.84
N TYR A 9 5.65 4.62 5.51
CA TYR A 9 4.63 3.68 5.95
C TYR A 9 4.19 4.04 7.36
N LEU A 10 2.89 4.09 7.58
CA LEU A 10 2.40 4.17 8.96
C LEU A 10 2.67 2.83 9.67
N PRO A 11 2.79 2.83 11.00
CA PRO A 11 3.06 1.58 11.72
C PRO A 11 2.09 0.45 11.40
N ILE A 12 0.81 0.75 11.21
CA ILE A 12 -0.18 -0.27 10.88
C ILE A 12 0.08 -0.86 9.49
N ALA A 13 0.58 -0.06 8.55
CA ALA A 13 0.93 -0.57 7.22
C ALA A 13 2.18 -1.45 7.29
N GLN A 14 3.13 -1.10 8.14
CA GLN A 14 4.31 -1.95 8.39
C GLN A 14 3.87 -3.29 8.94
N ASP A 15 2.93 -3.29 9.88
CA ASP A 15 2.37 -4.53 10.44
C ASP A 15 1.68 -5.35 9.36
N ASP A 16 0.98 -4.69 8.43
CA ASP A 16 0.35 -5.38 7.30
C ASP A 16 1.40 -6.12 6.45
N LEU A 17 2.53 -5.48 6.17
CA LEU A 17 3.59 -6.12 5.37
C LEU A 17 4.19 -7.32 6.10
N ILE A 18 4.38 -7.21 7.41
CA ILE A 18 4.88 -8.32 8.22
C ILE A 18 3.90 -9.49 8.16
N SER A 19 2.60 -9.20 8.31
CA SER A 19 1.57 -10.23 8.26
C SER A 19 1.52 -10.93 6.89
N ILE A 20 1.66 -10.17 5.82
CA ILE A 20 1.71 -10.72 4.45
C ILE A 20 2.92 -11.64 4.30
N PHE A 21 4.09 -11.16 4.78
CA PHE A 21 5.30 -11.98 4.74
C PHE A 21 5.10 -13.29 5.48
N ASP A 22 4.63 -13.21 6.74
CA ASP A 22 4.47 -14.40 7.59
C ASP A 22 3.51 -15.41 6.97
N PHE A 23 2.41 -14.91 6.37
CA PHE A 23 1.44 -15.77 5.74
C PHE A 23 2.04 -16.57 4.58
N ILE A 24 2.77 -15.88 3.68
CA ILE A 24 3.38 -16.52 2.53
C ILE A 24 4.55 -17.41 2.95
N ALA A 25 5.30 -17.01 3.98
CA ALA A 25 6.47 -17.75 4.45
C ALA A 25 6.11 -19.11 5.05
N GLN A 26 4.85 -19.30 5.45
CA GLN A 26 4.41 -20.62 5.90
C GLN A 26 4.59 -21.68 4.82
N ASP A 27 4.42 -21.30 3.56
CA ASP A 27 4.63 -22.20 2.43
C ASP A 27 6.03 -22.08 1.85
N SER A 28 6.53 -20.84 1.71
CA SER A 28 7.81 -20.60 1.07
C SER A 28 8.42 -19.28 1.53
N PRO A 29 9.45 -19.30 2.40
CA PRO A 29 10.12 -18.07 2.80
C PRO A 29 10.72 -17.28 1.64
N SER A 30 11.23 -17.96 0.62
CA SER A 30 11.82 -17.26 -0.53
C SER A 30 10.75 -16.51 -1.35
N ARG A 31 9.57 -17.10 -1.49
CA ARG A 31 8.46 -16.43 -2.17
C ARG A 31 7.94 -15.26 -1.37
N ALA A 32 7.92 -15.39 -0.04
CA ALA A 32 7.52 -14.29 0.84
C ALA A 32 8.43 -13.10 0.66
N LEU A 33 9.74 -13.33 0.65
CA LEU A 33 10.72 -12.26 0.47
C LEU A 33 10.57 -11.60 -0.90
N SER A 34 10.46 -12.39 -1.96
CA SER A 34 10.28 -11.86 -3.33
C SER A 34 9.01 -11.04 -3.44
N PHE A 35 7.93 -11.48 -2.82
CA PHE A 35 6.66 -10.77 -2.92
C PHE A 35 6.68 -9.44 -2.17
N VAL A 36 7.22 -9.43 -0.95
CA VAL A 36 7.32 -8.19 -0.18
C VAL A 36 8.26 -7.20 -0.87
N ASP A 37 9.35 -7.69 -1.47
CA ASP A 37 10.24 -6.83 -2.26
C ASP A 37 9.51 -6.21 -3.46
N LYS A 38 8.66 -6.99 -4.12
CA LYS A 38 7.84 -6.49 -5.22
C LYS A 38 6.86 -5.42 -4.75
N LEU A 39 6.20 -5.65 -3.61
CA LEU A 39 5.29 -4.65 -3.03
C LEU A 39 6.05 -3.34 -2.77
N ASP A 40 7.18 -3.44 -2.10
CA ASP A 40 7.98 -2.28 -1.74
C ASP A 40 8.46 -1.52 -2.97
N GLU A 41 8.91 -2.23 -3.99
CA GLU A 41 9.37 -1.62 -5.24
C GLU A 41 8.23 -0.87 -5.94
N ARG A 42 7.06 -1.48 -6.04
CA ARG A 42 5.93 -0.85 -6.71
C ARG A 42 5.37 0.33 -5.92
N ILE A 43 5.29 0.20 -4.60
CA ILE A 43 4.87 1.30 -3.74
C ILE A 43 5.87 2.45 -3.87
N GLY A 44 7.16 2.13 -3.92
CA GLY A 44 8.22 3.13 -4.06
C GLY A 44 8.10 3.99 -5.30
N ARG A 45 7.45 3.50 -6.36
CA ARG A 45 7.22 4.29 -7.58
C ARG A 45 6.36 5.52 -7.33
N LEU A 46 5.59 5.53 -6.25
CA LEU A 46 4.79 6.69 -5.87
C LEU A 46 5.65 7.91 -5.61
N GLU A 47 6.91 7.73 -5.23
CA GLU A 47 7.83 8.85 -4.99
C GLU A 47 8.06 9.69 -6.25
N GLN A 48 7.90 9.11 -7.42
CA GLN A 48 8.03 9.80 -8.69
C GLN A 48 6.68 10.21 -9.29
N ASN A 49 5.62 9.47 -8.95
CA ASN A 49 4.29 9.76 -9.47
C ASN A 49 3.23 9.38 -8.41
N SER A 50 2.84 10.36 -7.62
CA SER A 50 1.88 10.16 -6.53
C SER A 50 0.47 9.81 -7.01
N LEU A 51 0.18 9.97 -8.29
CA LEU A 51 -1.14 9.74 -8.85
C LEU A 51 -1.29 8.37 -9.50
N LEU A 52 -0.32 7.45 -9.28
CA LEU A 52 -0.39 6.10 -9.85
C LEU A 52 -1.60 5.32 -9.36
N GLY A 53 -2.01 5.51 -8.11
CA GLY A 53 -3.20 4.88 -7.59
C GLY A 53 -4.45 5.57 -8.10
N ARG A 54 -5.55 4.83 -8.10
CA ARG A 54 -6.84 5.36 -8.54
C ARG A 54 -7.63 5.90 -7.36
N ILE A 55 -8.58 6.78 -7.66
CA ILE A 55 -9.52 7.28 -6.66
C ILE A 55 -10.53 6.17 -6.39
N PRO A 56 -10.72 5.78 -5.12
CA PRO A 56 -11.65 4.70 -4.79
C PRO A 56 -13.10 5.11 -5.04
N ARG A 57 -13.94 4.12 -5.36
CA ARG A 57 -15.37 4.37 -5.56
C ARG A 57 -16.12 4.56 -4.26
N HIS A 58 -15.61 3.98 -3.18
CA HIS A 58 -16.25 4.05 -1.87
C HIS A 58 -16.29 5.51 -1.41
N PRO A 59 -17.49 6.08 -1.13
CA PRO A 59 -17.59 7.52 -0.84
C PRO A 59 -16.76 7.98 0.35
N ARG A 60 -16.70 7.18 1.42
CA ARG A 60 -15.94 7.55 2.62
C ARG A 60 -14.44 7.61 2.34
N LEU A 61 -13.94 6.65 1.58
CA LEU A 61 -12.52 6.63 1.24
C LEU A 61 -12.15 7.80 0.35
N ARG A 62 -13.01 8.11 -0.62
CA ARG A 62 -12.79 9.24 -1.52
C ARG A 62 -12.83 10.57 -0.74
N GLU A 63 -13.75 10.69 0.18
CA GLU A 63 -13.92 11.90 0.99
C GLU A 63 -12.68 12.16 1.86
N TYR A 64 -12.05 11.10 2.39
CA TYR A 64 -10.82 11.23 3.17
C TYR A 64 -9.59 11.47 2.32
N GLY A 65 -9.71 11.48 0.99
CA GLY A 65 -8.58 11.74 0.12
C GLY A 65 -7.72 10.53 -0.19
N TYR A 66 -8.23 9.32 0.05
CA TYR A 66 -7.47 8.12 -0.23
C TYR A 66 -7.32 7.87 -1.72
N ARG A 67 -6.17 7.31 -2.09
CA ARG A 67 -5.95 6.65 -3.38
C ARG A 67 -5.62 5.20 -3.12
N VAL A 68 -5.88 4.36 -4.11
CA VAL A 68 -5.68 2.91 -4.01
C VAL A 68 -4.78 2.45 -5.14
N LEU A 69 -3.64 1.87 -4.78
CA LEU A 69 -2.75 1.22 -5.73
C LEU A 69 -3.00 -0.28 -5.65
N ILE A 70 -3.27 -0.90 -6.80
CA ILE A 70 -3.55 -2.33 -6.86
C ILE A 70 -2.28 -3.04 -7.29
N ILE A 71 -1.80 -3.97 -6.46
CA ILE A 71 -0.63 -4.79 -6.75
C ILE A 71 -1.04 -6.25 -6.58
N GLU A 72 -1.24 -6.94 -7.69
CA GLU A 72 -1.77 -8.31 -7.73
C GLU A 72 -3.11 -8.35 -6.95
N ALA A 73 -3.22 -9.18 -5.92
CA ALA A 73 -4.45 -9.30 -5.13
C ALA A 73 -4.52 -8.30 -3.96
N TYR A 74 -3.55 -7.41 -3.83
CA TYR A 74 -3.47 -6.52 -2.68
C TYR A 74 -3.81 -5.08 -3.04
N LEU A 75 -4.43 -4.40 -2.09
CA LEU A 75 -4.80 -3.00 -2.19
C LEU A 75 -3.91 -2.20 -1.25
N VAL A 76 -3.29 -1.15 -1.78
CA VAL A 76 -2.45 -0.24 -1.00
C VAL A 76 -3.20 1.08 -0.89
N PHE A 77 -3.62 1.43 0.32
CA PHE A 77 -4.33 2.67 0.59
C PHE A 77 -3.33 3.72 1.04
N TYR A 78 -3.32 4.85 0.34
CA TYR A 78 -2.40 5.93 0.69
C TYR A 78 -3.06 7.29 0.52
N VAL A 79 -2.49 8.30 1.17
CA VAL A 79 -2.89 9.69 1.01
C VAL A 79 -1.66 10.52 0.65
N VAL A 80 -1.88 11.60 -0.09
CA VAL A 80 -0.83 12.55 -0.45
C VAL A 80 -1.10 13.83 0.31
N ARG A 81 -0.14 14.26 1.14
CA ARG A 81 -0.24 15.49 1.92
C ARG A 81 0.97 16.36 1.60
N GLY A 82 0.76 17.37 0.73
CA GLY A 82 1.87 18.18 0.25
C GLY A 82 2.88 17.34 -0.49
N GLN A 83 4.10 17.23 0.04
CA GLN A 83 5.17 16.41 -0.55
C GLN A 83 5.32 15.05 0.13
N ASP A 84 4.43 14.73 1.07
CA ASP A 84 4.48 13.47 1.80
C ASP A 84 3.44 12.51 1.29
N ILE A 85 3.84 11.25 1.11
CA ILE A 85 2.94 10.16 0.81
C ILE A 85 2.93 9.24 2.02
N GLU A 86 1.74 9.02 2.57
CA GLU A 86 1.56 8.16 3.73
C GLU A 86 0.85 6.88 3.31
N ILE A 87 1.53 5.75 3.48
CA ILE A 87 0.92 4.44 3.22
C ILE A 87 0.18 4.04 4.48
N HIS A 88 -1.14 3.95 4.37
CA HIS A 88 -2.01 3.68 5.52
C HIS A 88 -2.29 2.20 5.73
N ARG A 89 -2.59 1.46 4.66
CA ARG A 89 -2.88 0.03 4.76
C ARG A 89 -2.42 -0.71 3.51
N VAL A 90 -2.04 -1.99 3.70
CA VAL A 90 -1.77 -2.92 2.60
C VAL A 90 -2.56 -4.18 2.92
N VAL A 91 -3.66 -4.41 2.19
CA VAL A 91 -4.60 -5.47 2.55
C VAL A 91 -5.03 -6.25 1.31
N HIS A 92 -5.39 -7.52 1.53
CA HIS A 92 -5.93 -8.34 0.45
C HIS A 92 -7.28 -7.78 -0.01
N GLY A 93 -7.49 -7.77 -1.33
CA GLY A 93 -8.70 -7.17 -1.91
C GLY A 93 -10.01 -7.82 -1.53
N SER A 94 -9.96 -9.03 -0.94
CA SER A 94 -11.16 -9.72 -0.47
C SER A 94 -11.65 -9.23 0.90
N ARG A 95 -10.88 -8.38 1.58
CA ARG A 95 -11.25 -7.91 2.92
C ARG A 95 -12.34 -6.85 2.84
N ASN A 96 -13.16 -6.80 3.91
CA ASN A 96 -14.19 -5.77 4.03
C ASN A 96 -13.54 -4.43 4.38
N LEU A 97 -13.61 -3.49 3.44
CA LEU A 97 -12.94 -2.20 3.58
C LEU A 97 -13.55 -1.32 4.68
N ASP A 98 -14.83 -1.51 4.98
CA ASP A 98 -15.50 -0.70 6.01
C ASP A 98 -14.90 -0.89 7.40
N HIS A 99 -14.27 -2.03 7.65
CA HIS A 99 -13.65 -2.34 8.94
C HIS A 99 -12.16 -1.99 8.99
N LEU A 100 -11.56 -1.60 7.88
CA LEU A 100 -10.11 -1.40 7.79
C LEU A 100 -9.70 0.04 8.05
N LEU A 101 -10.58 0.95 7.78
CA LEU A 101 -10.32 2.38 7.86
C LEU A 101 -11.38 3.08 8.70
#